data_bffc897b5408777dbe8ec5702bf7ea4a
#
_entry.id   bffc897b5408777dbe8ec5702bf7ea4a
#
_cell.length_a   1.000
_cell.length_b   1.000
_cell.length_c   1.000
_cell.angle_alpha   90.00
_cell.angle_beta   90.00
_cell.angle_gamma   90.00
#
_symmetry.space_group_name_H-M   'P 1'
#
loop_
_entity.id
_entity.type
_entity.pdbx_description
1 polymer ?
#
loop_
_entity_poly.entity_id
_entity_poly.type
_entity_poly.pdbx_seq_one_letter_code
_entity_poly.pdbx_strand_id
1 'polypeptide(L)'
;MLSRRSLLLLPLALEAAFMEQAWASDFIDSAGRSLRLPESIKRIIPAGPPAEALLYSLAPETLAGFIEPWSDVQRQAGIENVRDLPTIPRLTRKEGAPDAEAIQALHADIIIDYGSIDARYATLADKIQSATGIPYLVLDGRLTKVPEIVERLGAILHREERAREIAKTAEFAVQKLAPVTAKTAGERVSVYYARGSDGLRAIHAGSSLDEGIALAGGRNVVSKGDGTFSVMSVDEVAALKPSVVILADPAAAEQGAPLRQALPAETRFLVDRGLPYGWIERPPSLNRLIGALWLASHLYPDEISFPPDDARRMSVALFHQVPTDPAVNETVR
;
A
#
# COMPACT_ATOMS: atom_id res chain seq x y z
N MET A 1 -76.29 34.17 -16.12
CA MET A 1 -75.83 33.33 -15.02
C MET A 1 -74.68 32.50 -15.48
N LEU A 2 -73.48 32.95 -15.26
CA LEU A 2 -72.22 32.29 -15.66
C LEU A 2 -71.33 32.08 -14.42
N SER A 3 -71.21 30.83 -14.02
CA SER A 3 -70.40 30.37 -12.89
C SER A 3 -68.92 30.39 -13.28
N ARG A 4 -68.10 31.19 -12.58
CA ARG A 4 -66.63 31.17 -12.67
C ARG A 4 -66.09 30.10 -11.70
N ARG A 5 -65.51 29.00 -12.22
CA ARG A 5 -64.70 28.06 -11.48
C ARG A 5 -63.26 28.56 -11.48
N SER A 6 -62.80 29.04 -10.34
CA SER A 6 -61.40 29.36 -10.10
C SER A 6 -60.63 28.06 -9.90
N LEU A 7 -59.70 27.73 -10.80
CA LEU A 7 -58.68 26.70 -10.60
C LEU A 7 -57.58 27.29 -9.72
N LEU A 8 -57.43 26.79 -8.51
CA LEU A 8 -56.28 27.00 -7.64
C LEU A 8 -55.15 26.06 -8.11
N LEU A 9 -54.15 26.63 -8.74
CA LEU A 9 -52.85 25.97 -8.97
C LEU A 9 -52.04 26.02 -7.68
N LEU A 10 -51.87 24.89 -6.99
CA LEU A 10 -50.87 24.76 -5.95
C LEU A 10 -49.51 24.64 -6.62
N PRO A 11 -48.47 25.42 -6.20
CA PRO A 11 -47.11 25.18 -6.61
C PRO A 11 -46.59 23.91 -5.87
N LEU A 12 -46.21 22.87 -6.61
CA LEU A 12 -45.39 21.78 -6.08
C LEU A 12 -43.99 22.41 -5.76
N ALA A 13 -43.79 22.71 -4.49
CA ALA A 13 -42.44 22.96 -3.98
C ALA A 13 -41.71 21.61 -3.99
N LEU A 14 -40.76 21.49 -4.91
CA LEU A 14 -39.77 20.41 -4.93
C LEU A 14 -38.78 20.70 -3.78
N GLU A 15 -39.08 20.20 -2.59
CA GLU A 15 -38.11 20.16 -1.51
C GLU A 15 -36.97 19.22 -1.92
N ALA A 16 -35.87 19.81 -2.39
CA ALA A 16 -34.60 19.13 -2.46
C ALA A 16 -34.19 18.83 -1.01
N ALA A 17 -34.45 17.60 -0.56
CA ALA A 17 -33.94 17.09 0.69
C ALA A 17 -32.41 17.04 0.58
N PHE A 18 -31.74 18.09 1.02
CA PHE A 18 -30.34 18.00 1.44
C PHE A 18 -30.35 17.00 2.60
N MET A 19 -29.93 15.76 2.35
CA MET A 19 -29.57 14.85 3.43
C MET A 19 -28.37 15.50 4.12
N GLU A 20 -28.62 16.18 5.24
CA GLU A 20 -27.57 16.60 6.16
C GLU A 20 -26.78 15.36 6.54
N GLN A 21 -25.55 15.26 6.10
CA GLN A 21 -24.66 14.18 6.46
C GLN A 21 -24.38 14.29 7.96
N ALA A 22 -24.91 13.35 8.75
CA ALA A 22 -24.64 13.32 10.18
C ALA A 22 -23.13 13.04 10.41
N TRP A 23 -22.50 13.85 11.26
CA TRP A 23 -21.09 13.75 11.59
C TRP A 23 -20.91 13.09 12.95
N ALA A 24 -20.14 11.99 13.02
CA ALA A 24 -20.03 11.18 14.23
C ALA A 24 -19.08 11.72 15.28
N SER A 25 -17.91 12.19 14.91
CA SER A 25 -16.87 12.62 15.87
C SER A 25 -15.74 13.39 15.23
N ASP A 26 -15.04 14.19 16.03
CA ASP A 26 -13.75 14.73 15.66
C ASP A 26 -12.69 13.62 15.68
N PHE A 27 -11.95 13.47 14.59
CA PHE A 27 -10.89 12.49 14.43
C PHE A 27 -9.57 13.21 14.15
N ILE A 28 -8.50 12.84 14.87
CA ILE A 28 -7.16 13.34 14.59
C ILE A 28 -6.43 12.29 13.75
N ASP A 29 -6.05 12.63 12.52
CA ASP A 29 -5.30 11.75 11.63
C ASP A 29 -3.81 11.65 12.01
N SER A 30 -3.05 10.82 11.30
CA SER A 30 -1.63 10.62 11.60
C SER A 30 -0.75 11.82 11.25
N ALA A 31 -1.24 12.76 10.47
CA ALA A 31 -0.58 14.04 10.18
C ALA A 31 -0.94 15.14 11.20
N GLY A 32 -1.73 14.81 12.24
CA GLY A 32 -2.17 15.75 13.28
C GLY A 32 -3.34 16.65 12.87
N ARG A 33 -4.03 16.37 11.76
CA ARG A 33 -5.16 17.14 11.27
C ARG A 33 -6.45 16.71 11.97
N SER A 34 -7.26 17.67 12.43
CA SER A 34 -8.59 17.40 13.01
C SER A 34 -9.63 17.36 11.88
N LEU A 35 -10.42 16.32 11.85
CA LEU A 35 -11.39 16.02 10.79
C LEU A 35 -12.72 15.61 11.43
N ARG A 36 -13.82 16.03 10.82
CA ARG A 36 -15.15 15.48 11.12
C ARG A 36 -15.45 14.35 10.15
N LEU A 37 -15.78 13.19 10.69
CA LEU A 37 -16.10 12.00 9.90
C LEU A 37 -17.62 11.79 9.82
N PRO A 38 -18.13 11.26 8.70
CA PRO A 38 -19.51 10.84 8.61
C PRO A 38 -19.83 9.70 9.60
N GLU A 39 -21.06 9.65 10.10
CA GLU A 39 -21.53 8.54 10.97
C GLU A 39 -21.51 7.17 10.27
N SER A 40 -21.68 7.16 8.97
CA SER A 40 -21.67 5.94 8.15
C SER A 40 -20.75 6.11 6.96
N ILE A 41 -19.74 5.26 6.87
CA ILE A 41 -18.78 5.22 5.78
C ILE A 41 -19.01 3.93 4.99
N LYS A 42 -19.49 4.07 3.76
CA LYS A 42 -19.83 2.95 2.87
C LYS A 42 -18.97 2.93 1.59
N ARG A 43 -18.45 4.10 1.20
CA ARG A 43 -17.70 4.24 -0.04
C ARG A 43 -16.45 5.09 0.17
N ILE A 44 -15.31 4.49 -0.08
CA ILE A 44 -14.00 5.06 0.21
C ILE A 44 -13.17 5.18 -1.06
N ILE A 45 -12.61 6.37 -1.31
CA ILE A 45 -11.58 6.55 -2.34
C ILE A 45 -10.22 6.27 -1.70
N PRO A 46 -9.48 5.23 -2.12
CA PRO A 46 -8.06 5.13 -1.82
C PRO A 46 -7.31 6.24 -2.56
N ALA A 47 -6.50 7.03 -1.87
CA ALA A 47 -5.75 8.12 -2.50
C ALA A 47 -4.62 7.61 -3.42
N GLY A 48 -4.16 6.39 -3.17
CA GLY A 48 -3.12 5.74 -3.93
C GLY A 48 -3.04 4.23 -3.65
N PRO A 49 -2.17 3.50 -4.37
CA PRO A 49 -2.07 2.04 -4.25
C PRO A 49 -1.82 1.50 -2.83
N PRO A 50 -1.05 2.19 -1.94
CA PRO A 50 -0.89 1.70 -0.56
C PRO A 50 -2.20 1.70 0.24
N ALA A 51 -3.03 2.74 0.07
CA ALA A 51 -4.34 2.82 0.72
C ALA A 51 -5.33 1.82 0.13
N GLU A 52 -5.26 1.57 -1.19
CA GLU A 52 -6.04 0.52 -1.85
C GLU A 52 -5.77 -0.85 -1.21
N ALA A 53 -4.49 -1.24 -1.07
CA ALA A 53 -4.13 -2.53 -0.49
C ALA A 53 -4.53 -2.64 1.00
N LEU A 54 -4.44 -1.54 1.77
CA LEU A 54 -4.93 -1.49 3.15
C LEU A 54 -6.44 -1.72 3.22
N LEU A 55 -7.21 -1.00 2.39
CA LEU A 55 -8.68 -1.12 2.35
C LEU A 55 -9.12 -2.48 1.82
N TYR A 56 -8.44 -3.01 0.81
CA TYR A 56 -8.68 -4.36 0.31
C TYR A 56 -8.49 -5.42 1.41
N SER A 57 -7.54 -5.21 2.30
CA SER A 57 -7.30 -6.08 3.45
C SER A 57 -8.39 -5.95 4.53
N LEU A 58 -8.80 -4.73 4.88
CA LEU A 58 -9.63 -4.44 6.04
C LEU A 58 -11.13 -4.42 5.74
N ALA A 59 -11.53 -3.75 4.65
CA ALA A 59 -12.92 -3.47 4.29
C ALA A 59 -13.09 -3.37 2.76
N PRO A 60 -12.82 -4.46 2.02
CA PRO A 60 -12.81 -4.45 0.55
C PRO A 60 -14.12 -3.97 -0.07
N GLU A 61 -15.24 -4.24 0.56
CA GLU A 61 -16.58 -3.85 0.12
C GLU A 61 -16.81 -2.32 0.12
N THR A 62 -15.95 -1.56 0.79
CA THR A 62 -16.04 -0.10 0.82
C THR A 62 -15.28 0.60 -0.32
N LEU A 63 -14.44 -0.12 -1.05
CA LEU A 63 -13.62 0.45 -2.12
C LEU A 63 -14.48 1.08 -3.22
N ALA A 64 -14.20 2.32 -3.57
CA ALA A 64 -14.82 3.01 -4.71
C ALA A 64 -14.29 2.48 -6.06
N GLY A 65 -13.09 1.93 -6.08
CA GLY A 65 -12.42 1.38 -7.25
C GLY A 65 -10.95 1.09 -6.99
N PHE A 66 -10.27 0.58 -8.00
CA PHE A 66 -8.82 0.33 -8.01
C PHE A 66 -8.05 1.47 -8.66
N ILE A 67 -6.84 1.72 -8.17
CA ILE A 67 -5.97 2.77 -8.71
C ILE A 67 -5.36 2.37 -10.06
N GLU A 68 -5.10 1.07 -10.23
CA GLU A 68 -4.61 0.50 -11.47
C GLU A 68 -5.49 -0.70 -11.87
N PRO A 69 -5.68 -0.95 -13.18
CA PRO A 69 -6.47 -2.10 -13.61
C PRO A 69 -5.78 -3.40 -13.17
N TRP A 70 -6.53 -4.27 -12.54
CA TRP A 70 -6.02 -5.60 -12.18
C TRP A 70 -5.82 -6.46 -13.42
N SER A 71 -4.73 -7.20 -13.44
CA SER A 71 -4.48 -8.26 -14.42
C SER A 71 -5.48 -9.41 -14.24
N ASP A 72 -5.62 -10.27 -15.24
CA ASP A 72 -6.51 -11.45 -15.16
C ASP A 72 -6.12 -12.37 -14.01
N VAL A 73 -4.82 -12.53 -13.73
CA VAL A 73 -4.32 -13.32 -12.60
C VAL A 73 -4.74 -12.71 -11.27
N GLN A 74 -4.63 -11.39 -11.13
CA GLN A 74 -5.08 -10.68 -9.92
C GLN A 74 -6.60 -10.79 -9.74
N ARG A 75 -7.38 -10.65 -10.82
CA ARG A 75 -8.85 -10.83 -10.78
C ARG A 75 -9.25 -12.25 -10.39
N GLN A 76 -8.58 -13.27 -10.92
CA GLN A 76 -8.85 -14.67 -10.55
C GLN A 76 -8.53 -14.96 -9.08
N ALA A 77 -7.46 -14.35 -8.56
CA ALA A 77 -7.09 -14.47 -7.15
C ALA A 77 -7.90 -13.54 -6.24
N GLY A 78 -8.62 -12.54 -6.77
CA GLY A 78 -9.32 -11.50 -6.02
C GLY A 78 -10.63 -11.93 -5.39
N ILE A 79 -11.06 -11.16 -4.38
CA ILE A 79 -12.36 -11.31 -3.74
C ILE A 79 -13.46 -11.07 -4.79
N GLU A 80 -14.39 -12.02 -4.92
CA GLU A 80 -15.38 -12.04 -6.00
C GLU A 80 -16.20 -10.74 -6.10
N ASN A 81 -16.61 -10.18 -4.97
CA ASN A 81 -17.49 -9.00 -4.91
C ASN A 81 -16.81 -7.69 -5.31
N VAL A 82 -15.46 -7.65 -5.37
CA VAL A 82 -14.72 -6.41 -5.61
C VAL A 82 -13.75 -6.48 -6.79
N ARG A 83 -13.44 -7.68 -7.29
CA ARG A 83 -12.43 -7.89 -8.36
C ARG A 83 -12.71 -7.15 -9.67
N ASP A 84 -13.98 -6.78 -9.90
CA ASP A 84 -14.44 -6.11 -11.12
C ASP A 84 -14.77 -4.62 -10.87
N LEU A 85 -14.30 -4.04 -9.77
CA LEU A 85 -14.45 -2.61 -9.51
C LEU A 85 -13.76 -1.76 -10.60
N PRO A 86 -14.30 -0.56 -10.88
CA PRO A 86 -13.72 0.32 -11.89
C PRO A 86 -12.35 0.84 -11.48
N THR A 87 -11.55 1.24 -12.47
CA THR A 87 -10.32 2.01 -12.22
C THR A 87 -10.67 3.46 -11.93
N ILE A 88 -10.07 4.01 -10.88
CA ILE A 88 -10.29 5.38 -10.43
C ILE A 88 -8.98 6.20 -10.42
N PRO A 89 -9.06 7.54 -10.46
CA PRO A 89 -7.86 8.38 -10.47
C PRO A 89 -7.01 8.23 -9.20
N ARG A 90 -5.69 8.13 -9.37
CA ARG A 90 -4.73 8.24 -8.27
C ARG A 90 -4.61 9.70 -7.83
N LEU A 91 -4.82 9.98 -6.54
CA LEU A 91 -4.77 11.34 -5.98
C LEU A 91 -3.35 11.78 -5.60
N THR A 92 -2.49 10.83 -5.23
CA THR A 92 -1.10 11.08 -4.76
C THR A 92 -0.07 11.24 -5.88
N ARG A 93 -0.44 11.82 -7.02
CA ARG A 93 0.48 12.06 -8.14
C ARG A 93 1.43 13.24 -7.86
N LYS A 94 2.61 13.24 -8.51
CA LYS A 94 3.53 14.39 -8.50
C LYS A 94 3.01 15.58 -9.32
N GLU A 95 2.25 15.32 -10.36
CA GLU A 95 1.71 16.29 -11.31
C GLU A 95 0.21 16.49 -11.03
N GLY A 96 -0.13 17.64 -10.46
CA GLY A 96 -1.49 18.13 -10.28
C GLY A 96 -2.43 17.24 -9.46
N ALA A 97 -3.29 17.83 -8.65
CA ALA A 97 -4.43 17.08 -8.11
C ALA A 97 -5.40 16.76 -9.27
N PRO A 98 -6.05 15.57 -9.24
CA PRO A 98 -7.14 15.28 -10.16
C PRO A 98 -8.22 16.35 -10.03
N ASP A 99 -9.00 16.50 -11.09
CA ASP A 99 -10.14 17.41 -11.13
C ASP A 99 -11.10 17.09 -9.97
N ALA A 100 -11.48 18.14 -9.22
CA ALA A 100 -12.39 18.01 -8.09
C ALA A 100 -13.75 17.42 -8.51
N GLU A 101 -14.26 17.77 -9.69
CA GLU A 101 -15.51 17.22 -10.23
C GLU A 101 -15.40 15.72 -10.48
N ALA A 102 -14.27 15.24 -11.00
CA ALA A 102 -14.03 13.81 -11.21
C ALA A 102 -13.96 13.03 -9.89
N ILE A 103 -13.42 13.64 -8.83
CA ILE A 103 -13.39 13.03 -7.48
C ILE A 103 -14.81 13.00 -6.89
N GLN A 104 -15.57 14.10 -6.96
CA GLN A 104 -16.93 14.20 -6.45
C GLN A 104 -17.89 13.22 -7.16
N ALA A 105 -17.69 12.98 -8.46
CA ALA A 105 -18.47 12.03 -9.25
C ALA A 105 -18.34 10.57 -8.75
N LEU A 106 -17.33 10.25 -7.94
CA LEU A 106 -17.19 8.95 -7.31
C LEU A 106 -18.12 8.75 -6.10
N HIS A 107 -18.79 9.81 -5.62
CA HIS A 107 -19.75 9.79 -4.51
C HIS A 107 -19.23 9.07 -3.27
N ALA A 108 -17.99 9.35 -2.88
CA ALA A 108 -17.37 8.74 -1.71
C ALA A 108 -17.67 9.51 -0.43
N ASP A 109 -17.75 8.80 0.67
CA ASP A 109 -17.96 9.36 2.01
C ASP A 109 -16.66 9.93 2.58
N ILE A 110 -15.51 9.35 2.20
CA ILE A 110 -14.19 9.70 2.71
C ILE A 110 -13.10 9.31 1.71
N ILE A 111 -11.97 10.02 1.77
CA ILE A 111 -10.72 9.66 1.09
C ILE A 111 -9.72 9.18 2.13
N ILE A 112 -9.03 8.08 1.87
CA ILE A 112 -7.98 7.54 2.74
C ILE A 112 -6.65 7.51 1.99
N ASP A 113 -5.64 8.15 2.56
CA ASP A 113 -4.23 8.03 2.18
C ASP A 113 -3.48 7.23 3.25
N TYR A 114 -2.61 6.33 2.82
CA TYR A 114 -1.82 5.49 3.69
C TYR A 114 -0.39 5.43 3.20
N GLY A 115 0.54 5.90 4.02
CA GLY A 115 1.95 5.95 3.65
C GLY A 115 2.71 7.03 4.42
N SER A 116 3.32 7.98 3.69
CA SER A 116 4.05 9.10 4.30
C SER A 116 3.09 10.13 4.89
N ILE A 117 3.46 10.65 6.07
CA ILE A 117 2.68 11.66 6.81
C ILE A 117 3.37 13.04 6.81
N ASP A 118 4.33 13.25 5.93
CA ASP A 118 5.05 14.52 5.84
C ASP A 118 4.14 15.69 5.38
N ALA A 119 4.66 16.91 5.51
CA ALA A 119 3.92 18.13 5.20
C ALA A 119 3.37 18.19 3.77
N ARG A 120 4.01 17.49 2.81
CA ARG A 120 3.54 17.43 1.43
C ARG A 120 2.21 16.70 1.32
N TYR A 121 2.08 15.55 2.02
CA TYR A 121 0.83 14.76 2.01
C TYR A 121 -0.28 15.45 2.79
N ALA A 122 0.05 16.07 3.94
CA ALA A 122 -0.90 16.89 4.69
C ALA A 122 -1.45 18.06 3.84
N THR A 123 -0.57 18.79 3.15
CA THR A 123 -0.97 19.91 2.25
C THR A 123 -1.83 19.41 1.08
N LEU A 124 -1.48 18.25 0.49
CA LEU A 124 -2.27 17.65 -0.58
C LEU A 124 -3.67 17.29 -0.09
N ALA A 125 -3.76 16.68 1.09
CA ALA A 125 -5.01 16.30 1.73
C ALA A 125 -5.91 17.52 1.98
N ASP A 126 -5.37 18.61 2.56
CA ASP A 126 -6.10 19.86 2.79
C ASP A 126 -6.62 20.45 1.49
N LYS A 127 -5.79 20.45 0.44
CA LYS A 127 -6.17 20.99 -0.87
C LYS A 127 -7.33 20.19 -1.49
N ILE A 128 -7.26 18.87 -1.47
CA ILE A 128 -8.31 18.02 -2.06
C ILE A 128 -9.58 18.09 -1.23
N GLN A 129 -9.48 18.02 0.09
CA GLN A 129 -10.63 18.16 0.98
C GLN A 129 -11.34 19.49 0.79
N SER A 130 -10.60 20.60 0.70
CA SER A 130 -11.18 21.93 0.49
C SER A 130 -11.85 22.07 -0.88
N ALA A 131 -11.31 21.42 -1.91
CA ALA A 131 -11.87 21.49 -3.28
C ALA A 131 -13.09 20.57 -3.47
N THR A 132 -13.16 19.44 -2.75
CA THR A 132 -14.20 18.43 -2.96
C THR A 132 -15.27 18.41 -1.87
N GLY A 133 -14.97 18.91 -0.68
CA GLY A 133 -15.81 18.78 0.51
C GLY A 133 -15.74 17.38 1.15
N ILE A 134 -15.01 16.43 0.57
CA ILE A 134 -14.90 15.06 1.08
C ILE A 134 -13.79 15.00 2.14
N PRO A 135 -14.04 14.50 3.35
CA PRO A 135 -12.99 14.31 4.36
C PRO A 135 -11.84 13.46 3.84
N TYR A 136 -10.60 13.88 4.11
CA TYR A 136 -9.40 13.19 3.64
C TYR A 136 -8.51 12.82 4.82
N LEU A 137 -8.40 11.53 5.13
CA LEU A 137 -7.54 10.99 6.18
C LEU A 137 -6.14 10.67 5.65
N VAL A 138 -5.11 11.09 6.40
CA VAL A 138 -3.72 10.68 6.19
C VAL A 138 -3.30 9.73 7.31
N LEU A 139 -2.94 8.50 6.94
CA LEU A 139 -2.58 7.43 7.86
C LEU A 139 -1.11 7.03 7.72
N ASP A 140 -0.45 6.83 8.86
CA ASP A 140 0.97 6.45 8.92
C ASP A 140 1.18 5.03 8.38
N GLY A 141 1.90 4.91 7.26
CA GLY A 141 2.18 3.65 6.58
C GLY A 141 3.39 2.87 7.10
N ARG A 142 4.03 3.28 8.19
CA ARG A 142 5.15 2.51 8.76
C ARG A 142 4.68 1.16 9.26
N LEU A 143 5.45 0.11 8.98
CA LEU A 143 5.08 -1.28 9.30
C LEU A 143 4.89 -1.51 10.79
N THR A 144 5.67 -0.82 11.63
CA THR A 144 5.54 -0.88 13.09
C THR A 144 4.27 -0.18 13.61
N LYS A 145 3.62 0.64 12.77
CA LYS A 145 2.37 1.33 13.08
C LYS A 145 1.11 0.61 12.60
N VAL A 146 1.26 -0.46 11.83
CA VAL A 146 0.14 -1.22 11.30
C VAL A 146 -0.89 -1.61 12.36
N PRO A 147 -0.52 -2.19 13.53
CA PRO A 147 -1.51 -2.58 14.54
C PRO A 147 -2.38 -1.39 14.98
N GLU A 148 -1.75 -0.28 15.37
CA GLU A 148 -2.44 0.94 15.80
C GLU A 148 -3.37 1.49 14.70
N ILE A 149 -2.87 1.57 13.47
CA ILE A 149 -3.61 2.18 12.34
C ILE A 149 -4.80 1.33 11.93
N VAL A 150 -4.64 0.00 11.83
CA VAL A 150 -5.76 -0.86 11.43
C VAL A 150 -6.83 -0.94 12.49
N GLU A 151 -6.48 -0.92 13.80
CA GLU A 151 -7.46 -0.89 14.89
C GLU A 151 -8.27 0.40 14.90
N ARG A 152 -7.59 1.56 14.76
CA ARG A 152 -8.26 2.87 14.65
C ARG A 152 -9.18 2.95 13.44
N LEU A 153 -8.71 2.46 12.29
CA LEU A 153 -9.50 2.45 11.06
C LEU A 153 -10.65 1.43 11.16
N GLY A 154 -10.41 0.28 11.77
CA GLY A 154 -11.44 -0.73 12.02
C GLY A 154 -12.59 -0.23 12.89
N ALA A 155 -12.29 0.57 13.91
CA ALA A 155 -13.31 1.22 14.74
C ALA A 155 -14.18 2.21 13.95
N ILE A 156 -13.57 3.01 13.05
CA ILE A 156 -14.29 3.95 12.18
C ILE A 156 -15.18 3.22 11.17
N LEU A 157 -14.70 2.10 10.63
CA LEU A 157 -15.39 1.34 9.58
C LEU A 157 -16.30 0.22 10.13
N HIS A 158 -16.39 0.05 11.44
CA HIS A 158 -17.10 -1.06 12.10
C HIS A 158 -16.60 -2.43 11.61
N ARG A 159 -15.27 -2.60 11.63
CA ARG A 159 -14.54 -3.81 11.22
C ARG A 159 -13.52 -4.23 12.29
N GLU A 160 -13.87 -4.11 13.57
CA GLU A 160 -12.97 -4.30 14.71
C GLU A 160 -12.39 -5.71 14.78
N GLU A 161 -13.19 -6.72 14.43
CA GLU A 161 -12.73 -8.11 14.43
C GLU A 161 -11.65 -8.33 13.36
N ARG A 162 -11.91 -7.86 12.15
CA ARG A 162 -10.95 -7.93 11.04
C ARG A 162 -9.69 -7.11 11.32
N ALA A 163 -9.83 -5.95 11.89
CA ALA A 163 -8.71 -5.09 12.30
C ALA A 163 -7.80 -5.81 13.31
N ARG A 164 -8.37 -6.47 14.32
CA ARG A 164 -7.61 -7.25 15.30
C ARG A 164 -6.87 -8.45 14.69
N GLU A 165 -7.45 -9.11 13.70
CA GLU A 165 -6.77 -10.20 12.97
C GLU A 165 -5.53 -9.68 12.22
N ILE A 166 -5.67 -8.56 11.50
CA ILE A 166 -4.57 -7.91 10.77
C ILE A 166 -3.50 -7.42 11.76
N ALA A 167 -3.92 -6.76 12.86
CA ALA A 167 -3.01 -6.26 13.89
C ALA A 167 -2.17 -7.39 14.49
N LYS A 168 -2.77 -8.50 14.90
CA LYS A 168 -2.06 -9.68 15.41
C LYS A 168 -1.07 -10.25 14.39
N THR A 169 -1.44 -10.28 13.12
CA THR A 169 -0.55 -10.77 12.06
C THR A 169 0.66 -9.83 11.88
N ALA A 170 0.44 -8.51 11.99
CA ALA A 170 1.51 -7.53 11.94
C ALA A 170 2.45 -7.62 13.16
N GLU A 171 1.88 -7.73 14.36
CA GLU A 171 2.64 -7.91 15.59
C GLU A 171 3.51 -9.17 15.54
N PHE A 172 2.94 -10.28 15.10
CA PHE A 172 3.69 -11.53 14.89
C PHE A 172 4.89 -11.33 13.95
N ALA A 173 4.68 -10.66 12.81
CA ALA A 173 5.75 -10.41 11.86
C ALA A 173 6.87 -9.53 12.46
N VAL A 174 6.50 -8.43 13.11
CA VAL A 174 7.46 -7.51 13.75
C VAL A 174 8.24 -8.21 14.86
N GLN A 175 7.57 -8.98 15.73
CA GLN A 175 8.22 -9.75 16.80
C GLN A 175 9.21 -10.80 16.24
N LYS A 176 8.81 -11.51 15.20
CA LYS A 176 9.66 -12.51 14.57
C LYS A 176 10.90 -11.90 13.91
N LEU A 177 10.78 -10.67 13.40
CA LEU A 177 11.89 -9.93 12.79
C LEU A 177 12.81 -9.23 13.80
N ALA A 178 12.39 -9.06 15.05
CA ALA A 178 13.13 -8.29 16.06
C ALA A 178 14.62 -8.68 16.20
N PRO A 179 15.02 -9.97 16.21
CA PRO A 179 16.44 -10.34 16.33
C PRO A 179 17.31 -9.80 15.21
N VAL A 180 16.81 -9.85 13.96
CA VAL A 180 17.58 -9.41 12.79
C VAL A 180 17.46 -7.90 12.58
N THR A 181 16.33 -7.29 12.96
CA THR A 181 16.14 -5.84 12.94
C THR A 181 17.12 -5.12 13.89
N ALA A 182 17.43 -5.74 15.02
CA ALA A 182 18.35 -5.21 16.02
C ALA A 182 19.83 -5.27 15.64
N LYS A 183 20.20 -5.94 14.54
CA LYS A 183 21.59 -6.05 14.09
C LYS A 183 22.19 -4.69 13.78
N THR A 184 23.46 -4.51 14.13
CA THR A 184 24.24 -3.29 13.81
C THR A 184 24.50 -3.18 12.31
N ALA A 185 24.84 -2.00 11.84
CA ALA A 185 25.10 -1.76 10.41
C ALA A 185 26.18 -2.69 9.83
N GLY A 186 27.19 -3.07 10.64
CA GLY A 186 28.27 -3.98 10.22
C GLY A 186 27.84 -5.45 10.11
N GLU A 187 26.78 -5.84 10.82
CA GLU A 187 26.24 -7.20 10.82
C GLU A 187 25.17 -7.42 9.76
N ARG A 188 24.64 -6.35 9.17
CA ARG A 188 23.55 -6.41 8.19
C ARG A 188 24.07 -6.83 6.82
N VAL A 189 23.34 -7.76 6.21
CA VAL A 189 23.59 -8.17 4.82
C VAL A 189 23.33 -7.02 3.86
N SER A 190 24.28 -6.77 2.93
CA SER A 190 24.16 -5.71 1.93
C SER A 190 23.18 -6.10 0.83
N VAL A 191 22.18 -5.25 0.58
CA VAL A 191 21.07 -5.50 -0.34
C VAL A 191 20.96 -4.38 -1.36
N TYR A 192 20.84 -4.75 -2.63
CA TYR A 192 20.43 -3.87 -3.71
C TYR A 192 19.01 -4.24 -4.16
N TYR A 193 18.09 -3.27 -4.14
CA TYR A 193 16.74 -3.48 -4.62
C TYR A 193 16.60 -2.93 -6.04
N ALA A 194 16.50 -3.83 -7.01
CA ALA A 194 16.54 -3.60 -8.43
C ALA A 194 15.14 -3.48 -9.01
N ARG A 195 14.73 -2.29 -9.44
CA ARG A 195 13.45 -2.03 -10.10
C ARG A 195 13.63 -1.82 -11.60
N GLY A 196 12.52 -2.00 -12.33
CA GLY A 196 12.51 -1.96 -13.79
C GLY A 196 12.98 -3.29 -14.39
N SER A 197 12.70 -3.49 -15.67
CA SER A 197 13.07 -4.71 -16.39
C SER A 197 14.58 -4.89 -16.53
N ASP A 198 15.33 -3.80 -16.51
CA ASP A 198 16.80 -3.77 -16.52
C ASP A 198 17.44 -3.88 -15.12
N GLY A 199 16.63 -3.69 -14.05
CA GLY A 199 17.10 -3.71 -12.68
C GLY A 199 17.94 -2.49 -12.26
N LEU A 200 17.96 -1.44 -13.05
CA LEU A 200 18.85 -0.27 -12.83
C LEU A 200 18.18 0.90 -12.09
N ARG A 201 16.88 0.81 -11.80
CA ARG A 201 16.20 1.80 -10.98
C ARG A 201 16.23 1.39 -9.52
N ALA A 202 17.06 2.06 -8.73
CA ALA A 202 17.32 1.76 -7.33
C ALA A 202 16.45 2.57 -6.38
N ILE A 203 16.09 2.00 -5.22
CA ILE A 203 15.50 2.72 -4.10
C ILE A 203 16.61 3.27 -3.19
N HIS A 204 16.36 4.43 -2.59
CA HIS A 204 17.30 5.02 -1.63
C HIS A 204 17.12 4.45 -0.22
N ALA A 205 18.23 4.28 0.49
CA ALA A 205 18.22 3.95 1.91
C ALA A 205 17.45 5.00 2.73
N GLY A 206 16.65 4.54 3.68
CA GLY A 206 15.82 5.39 4.54
C GLY A 206 14.56 5.93 3.85
N SER A 207 14.27 5.56 2.60
CA SER A 207 12.96 5.82 1.98
C SER A 207 11.88 4.92 2.59
N SER A 208 10.61 5.28 2.40
CA SER A 208 9.49 4.43 2.84
C SER A 208 9.50 3.02 2.21
N LEU A 209 10.14 2.87 1.06
CA LEU A 209 10.28 1.58 0.39
C LEU A 209 11.42 0.73 0.99
N ASP A 210 12.40 1.36 1.63
CA ASP A 210 13.52 0.70 2.28
C ASP A 210 13.16 0.06 3.62
N GLU A 211 12.05 0.46 4.24
CA GLU A 211 11.63 0.00 5.57
C GLU A 211 11.55 -1.54 5.67
N GLY A 212 10.99 -2.20 4.64
CA GLY A 212 10.91 -3.67 4.61
C GLY A 212 12.29 -4.35 4.59
N ILE A 213 13.26 -3.77 3.88
CA ILE A 213 14.64 -4.23 3.84
C ILE A 213 15.30 -4.04 5.21
N ALA A 214 15.09 -2.87 5.83
CA ALA A 214 15.66 -2.55 7.14
C ALA A 214 15.08 -3.46 8.24
N LEU A 215 13.78 -3.74 8.23
CA LEU A 215 13.13 -4.68 9.16
C LEU A 215 13.65 -6.11 8.99
N ALA A 216 13.90 -6.53 7.75
CA ALA A 216 14.52 -7.83 7.45
C ALA A 216 15.99 -7.96 7.88
N GLY A 217 16.57 -6.91 8.50
CA GLY A 217 17.97 -6.89 8.87
C GLY A 217 18.90 -6.61 7.69
N GLY A 218 18.36 -6.21 6.53
CA GLY A 218 19.15 -5.81 5.37
C GLY A 218 19.70 -4.39 5.51
N ARG A 219 20.80 -4.13 4.81
CA ARG A 219 21.37 -2.79 4.62
C ARG A 219 21.31 -2.46 3.14
N ASN A 220 20.43 -1.55 2.77
CA ASN A 220 20.38 -1.04 1.41
C ASN A 220 21.73 -0.37 1.08
N VAL A 221 22.34 -0.81 -0.03
CA VAL A 221 23.64 -0.30 -0.46
C VAL A 221 23.57 1.05 -1.18
N VAL A 222 22.39 1.46 -1.61
CA VAL A 222 22.17 2.74 -2.29
C VAL A 222 21.98 3.83 -1.25
N SER A 223 22.90 4.79 -1.22
CA SER A 223 22.89 5.89 -0.26
C SER A 223 21.58 6.67 -0.28
N LYS A 224 21.29 7.34 0.84
CA LYS A 224 20.19 8.31 0.92
C LYS A 224 20.45 9.42 -0.11
N GLY A 225 19.43 9.74 -0.90
CA GLY A 225 19.47 10.79 -1.92
C GLY A 225 18.21 11.63 -1.90
N ASP A 226 18.13 12.60 -2.80
CA ASP A 226 16.92 13.38 -3.00
C ASP A 226 15.85 12.52 -3.67
N GLY A 227 14.71 12.40 -3.00
CA GLY A 227 13.59 11.55 -3.46
C GLY A 227 13.73 10.08 -3.08
N THR A 228 12.98 9.22 -3.78
CA THR A 228 12.86 7.80 -3.43
C THR A 228 13.73 6.91 -4.31
N PHE A 229 14.07 7.36 -5.52
CA PHE A 229 14.72 6.56 -6.57
C PHE A 229 15.82 7.31 -7.26
N SER A 230 16.84 6.54 -7.72
CA SER A 230 17.78 6.96 -8.75
C SER A 230 17.89 5.91 -9.86
N VAL A 231 18.30 6.34 -11.04
CA VAL A 231 18.71 5.45 -12.13
C VAL A 231 20.23 5.30 -12.05
N MET A 232 20.70 4.07 -12.05
CA MET A 232 22.10 3.72 -11.92
C MET A 232 22.59 3.01 -13.18
N SER A 233 23.89 3.11 -13.46
CA SER A 233 24.55 2.24 -14.44
C SER A 233 24.91 0.89 -13.83
N VAL A 234 25.18 -0.10 -14.68
CA VAL A 234 25.67 -1.42 -14.25
C VAL A 234 26.96 -1.31 -13.43
N ASP A 235 27.90 -0.44 -13.86
CA ASP A 235 29.18 -0.23 -13.18
C ASP A 235 29.01 0.39 -11.78
N GLU A 236 28.07 1.35 -11.64
CA GLU A 236 27.74 1.93 -10.34
C GLU A 236 27.17 0.89 -9.40
N VAL A 237 26.28 0.03 -9.87
CA VAL A 237 25.73 -1.07 -9.04
C VAL A 237 26.84 -2.07 -8.68
N ALA A 238 27.72 -2.41 -9.63
CA ALA A 238 28.84 -3.32 -9.39
C ALA A 238 29.82 -2.76 -8.34
N ALA A 239 30.07 -1.45 -8.35
CA ALA A 239 30.91 -0.78 -7.35
C ALA A 239 30.34 -0.85 -5.93
N LEU A 240 29.04 -0.96 -5.75
CA LEU A 240 28.38 -1.12 -4.45
C LEU A 240 28.57 -2.52 -3.83
N LYS A 241 28.93 -3.52 -4.62
CA LYS A 241 29.20 -4.91 -4.20
C LYS A 241 28.09 -5.48 -3.28
N PRO A 242 26.82 -5.51 -3.71
CA PRO A 242 25.73 -6.07 -2.90
C PRO A 242 25.93 -7.58 -2.74
N SER A 243 25.66 -8.11 -1.54
CA SER A 243 25.61 -9.55 -1.29
C SER A 243 24.34 -10.19 -1.84
N VAL A 244 23.27 -9.38 -1.88
CA VAL A 244 21.95 -9.79 -2.36
C VAL A 244 21.37 -8.73 -3.28
N VAL A 245 20.85 -9.16 -4.42
CA VAL A 245 20.05 -8.34 -5.35
C VAL A 245 18.62 -8.85 -5.33
N ILE A 246 17.67 -7.96 -5.04
CA ILE A 246 16.23 -8.28 -5.13
C ILE A 246 15.72 -7.71 -6.46
N LEU A 247 15.25 -8.57 -7.34
CA LEU A 247 14.61 -8.19 -8.59
C LEU A 247 13.12 -7.97 -8.34
N ALA A 248 12.70 -6.71 -8.33
CA ALA A 248 11.30 -6.32 -8.09
C ALA A 248 10.38 -6.61 -9.27
N ASP A 249 10.95 -6.72 -10.47
CA ASP A 249 10.24 -7.04 -11.70
C ASP A 249 10.62 -8.44 -12.15
N PRO A 250 9.65 -9.38 -12.31
CA PRO A 250 9.95 -10.71 -12.85
C PRO A 250 10.64 -10.68 -14.21
N ALA A 251 10.37 -9.68 -15.05
CA ALA A 251 11.07 -9.51 -16.33
C ALA A 251 12.57 -9.22 -16.15
N ALA A 252 12.97 -8.62 -15.04
CA ALA A 252 14.39 -8.42 -14.72
C ALA A 252 15.14 -9.73 -14.47
N ALA A 253 14.43 -10.81 -14.11
CA ALA A 253 15.03 -12.13 -13.98
C ALA A 253 15.56 -12.66 -15.32
N GLU A 254 14.91 -12.29 -16.43
CA GLU A 254 15.30 -12.66 -17.78
C GLU A 254 16.26 -11.61 -18.40
N GLN A 255 15.97 -10.32 -18.21
CA GLN A 255 16.67 -9.21 -18.83
C GLN A 255 17.84 -8.67 -17.99
N GLY A 256 17.94 -9.02 -16.70
CA GLY A 256 19.00 -8.58 -15.78
C GLY A 256 20.36 -9.24 -15.99
N ALA A 257 20.59 -9.90 -17.13
CA ALA A 257 21.87 -10.53 -17.44
C ALA A 257 23.09 -9.60 -17.29
N PRO A 258 23.04 -8.30 -17.67
CA PRO A 258 24.17 -7.38 -17.46
C PRO A 258 24.57 -7.23 -15.99
N LEU A 259 23.62 -7.13 -15.06
CA LEU A 259 23.90 -7.08 -13.62
C LEU A 259 24.51 -8.40 -13.12
N ARG A 260 24.00 -9.55 -13.60
CA ARG A 260 24.54 -10.86 -13.22
C ARG A 260 25.99 -11.06 -13.68
N GLN A 261 26.35 -10.54 -14.86
CA GLN A 261 27.69 -10.61 -15.39
C GLN A 261 28.66 -9.66 -14.69
N ALA A 262 28.18 -8.51 -14.23
CA ALA A 262 29.00 -7.47 -13.61
C ALA A 262 29.25 -7.69 -12.12
N LEU A 263 28.37 -8.45 -11.44
CA LEU A 263 28.46 -8.69 -10.01
C LEU A 263 29.25 -9.96 -9.68
N PRO A 264 29.85 -10.05 -8.46
CA PRO A 264 30.55 -11.24 -8.02
C PRO A 264 29.69 -12.52 -8.11
N ALA A 265 30.30 -13.66 -8.41
CA ALA A 265 29.60 -14.93 -8.57
C ALA A 265 28.83 -15.39 -7.30
N GLU A 266 29.29 -14.94 -6.14
CA GLU A 266 28.65 -15.16 -4.83
C GLU A 266 27.45 -14.29 -4.56
N THR A 267 27.17 -13.25 -5.37
CA THR A 267 25.99 -12.39 -5.24
C THR A 267 24.72 -13.21 -5.49
N ARG A 268 23.83 -13.23 -4.50
CA ARG A 268 22.55 -13.94 -4.62
C ARG A 268 21.48 -13.06 -5.25
N PHE A 269 20.69 -13.64 -6.14
CA PHE A 269 19.57 -12.96 -6.78
C PHE A 269 18.25 -13.55 -6.28
N LEU A 270 17.38 -12.69 -5.76
CA LEU A 270 16.03 -13.04 -5.31
C LEU A 270 15.02 -12.35 -6.22
N VAL A 271 13.90 -13.01 -6.52
CA VAL A 271 12.83 -12.43 -7.35
C VAL A 271 11.57 -12.25 -6.50
N ASP A 272 11.06 -11.01 -6.43
CA ASP A 272 9.78 -10.71 -5.78
C ASP A 272 8.63 -10.99 -6.75
N ARG A 273 7.90 -12.10 -6.53
CA ARG A 273 6.78 -12.55 -7.35
C ARG A 273 5.45 -12.58 -6.60
N GLY A 274 5.35 -11.94 -5.43
CA GLY A 274 4.15 -11.97 -4.59
C GLY A 274 2.88 -11.53 -5.32
N LEU A 275 1.74 -12.20 -5.03
CA LEU A 275 0.40 -11.90 -5.55
C LEU A 275 -0.59 -11.85 -4.38
N PRO A 276 -1.65 -11.03 -4.45
CA PRO A 276 -2.05 -10.11 -5.54
C PRO A 276 -1.20 -8.85 -5.62
N TYR A 277 -0.44 -8.59 -4.58
CA TYR A 277 0.49 -7.48 -4.44
C TYR A 277 1.92 -8.03 -4.34
N GLY A 278 2.91 -7.26 -4.83
CA GLY A 278 4.32 -7.59 -4.62
C GLY A 278 4.67 -7.61 -3.12
N TRP A 279 5.67 -8.39 -2.72
CA TRP A 279 5.96 -8.57 -1.29
C TRP A 279 6.78 -7.44 -0.66
N ILE A 280 7.57 -6.72 -1.43
CA ILE A 280 8.45 -5.67 -0.88
C ILE A 280 7.83 -4.27 -1.06
N GLU A 281 7.34 -3.93 -2.26
CA GLU A 281 6.97 -2.53 -2.51
C GLU A 281 5.79 -2.30 -3.48
N ARG A 282 5.12 -3.33 -3.98
CA ARG A 282 4.07 -3.19 -4.99
C ARG A 282 2.70 -3.60 -4.47
N PRO A 283 1.98 -2.68 -3.86
CA PRO A 283 2.37 -1.35 -3.36
C PRO A 283 3.07 -1.42 -2.00
N PRO A 284 3.69 -0.32 -1.49
CA PRO A 284 4.29 -0.31 -0.15
C PRO A 284 3.19 -0.22 0.94
N SER A 285 2.57 -1.36 1.26
CA SER A 285 1.48 -1.49 2.23
C SER A 285 1.71 -2.70 3.16
N LEU A 286 0.66 -3.35 3.63
CA LEU A 286 0.70 -4.51 4.56
C LEU A 286 1.46 -5.72 4.00
N ASN A 287 1.48 -5.88 2.68
CA ASN A 287 2.24 -6.92 1.97
C ASN A 287 3.72 -6.93 2.34
N ARG A 288 4.30 -5.78 2.72
CA ARG A 288 5.70 -5.68 3.16
C ARG A 288 6.01 -6.49 4.43
N LEU A 289 5.00 -6.81 5.24
CA LEU A 289 5.19 -7.70 6.40
C LEU A 289 5.57 -9.13 5.95
N ILE A 290 4.91 -9.63 4.91
CA ILE A 290 5.24 -10.92 4.29
C ILE A 290 6.64 -10.84 3.66
N GLY A 291 6.86 -9.77 2.89
CA GLY A 291 8.13 -9.55 2.20
C GLY A 291 9.33 -9.40 3.13
N ALA A 292 9.17 -8.73 4.26
CA ALA A 292 10.24 -8.60 5.25
C ALA A 292 10.60 -9.94 5.89
N LEU A 293 9.62 -10.79 6.22
CA LEU A 293 9.86 -12.15 6.73
C LEU A 293 10.50 -13.05 5.68
N TRP A 294 10.01 -13.00 4.44
CA TRP A 294 10.60 -13.71 3.32
C TRP A 294 12.05 -13.30 3.10
N LEU A 295 12.31 -11.99 3.03
CA LEU A 295 13.67 -11.48 2.86
C LEU A 295 14.57 -11.89 4.03
N ALA A 296 14.11 -11.72 5.27
CA ALA A 296 14.88 -12.10 6.46
C ALA A 296 15.26 -13.60 6.45
N SER A 297 14.36 -14.48 6.03
CA SER A 297 14.66 -15.92 5.93
C SER A 297 15.72 -16.24 4.87
N HIS A 298 15.87 -15.38 3.85
CA HIS A 298 16.94 -15.51 2.87
C HIS A 298 18.26 -14.86 3.33
N LEU A 299 18.16 -13.75 4.09
CA LEU A 299 19.35 -13.09 4.62
C LEU A 299 19.97 -13.86 5.80
N TYR A 300 19.13 -14.43 6.64
CA TYR A 300 19.49 -15.09 7.91
C TYR A 300 18.77 -16.44 8.08
N PRO A 301 19.05 -17.43 7.23
CA PRO A 301 18.31 -18.71 7.22
C PRO A 301 18.43 -19.50 8.52
N ASP A 302 19.52 -19.32 9.28
CA ASP A 302 19.75 -19.97 10.57
C ASP A 302 19.01 -19.30 11.73
N GLU A 303 18.56 -18.05 11.56
CA GLU A 303 17.89 -17.25 12.60
C GLU A 303 16.39 -17.11 12.34
N ILE A 304 16.00 -16.97 11.07
CA ILE A 304 14.61 -16.72 10.66
C ILE A 304 14.14 -17.83 9.71
N SER A 305 13.19 -18.63 10.18
CA SER A 305 12.47 -19.57 9.33
C SER A 305 11.14 -18.95 8.88
N PHE A 306 10.89 -18.94 7.57
CA PHE A 306 9.62 -18.50 6.99
C PHE A 306 9.19 -19.46 5.87
N PRO A 307 8.66 -20.65 6.26
CA PRO A 307 8.26 -21.67 5.28
C PRO A 307 7.04 -21.20 4.45
N PRO A 308 6.80 -21.81 3.27
CA PRO A 308 5.69 -21.46 2.37
C PRO A 308 4.31 -21.45 3.05
N ASP A 309 4.07 -22.33 4.03
CA ASP A 309 2.82 -22.37 4.76
C ASP A 309 2.61 -21.14 5.65
N ASP A 310 3.68 -20.56 6.22
CA ASP A 310 3.60 -19.30 6.96
C ASP A 310 3.25 -18.15 6.02
N ALA A 311 3.90 -18.09 4.87
CA ALA A 311 3.59 -17.09 3.83
C ALA A 311 2.14 -17.20 3.37
N ARG A 312 1.65 -18.42 3.16
CA ARG A 312 0.26 -18.70 2.79
C ARG A 312 -0.72 -18.22 3.87
N ARG A 313 -0.46 -18.58 5.14
CA ARG A 313 -1.31 -18.14 6.26
C ARG A 313 -1.38 -16.62 6.37
N MET A 314 -0.23 -15.95 6.26
CA MET A 314 -0.20 -14.47 6.29
C MET A 314 -0.91 -13.85 5.09
N SER A 315 -0.78 -14.42 3.89
CA SER A 315 -1.49 -13.93 2.71
C SER A 315 -3.00 -14.05 2.86
N VAL A 316 -3.51 -15.15 3.43
CA VAL A 316 -4.93 -15.29 3.74
C VAL A 316 -5.34 -14.29 4.83
N ALA A 317 -4.57 -14.17 5.90
CA ALA A 317 -4.86 -13.25 7.00
C ALA A 317 -4.81 -11.77 6.59
N LEU A 318 -3.92 -11.38 5.68
CA LEU A 318 -3.81 -10.00 5.23
C LEU A 318 -4.69 -9.68 4.01
N PHE A 319 -4.83 -10.62 3.05
CA PHE A 319 -5.43 -10.32 1.76
C PHE A 319 -6.55 -11.26 1.33
N HIS A 320 -7.07 -12.11 2.25
CA HIS A 320 -8.15 -13.07 1.98
C HIS A 320 -7.80 -14.12 0.90
N GLN A 321 -6.52 -14.32 0.59
CA GLN A 321 -6.11 -15.10 -0.57
C GLN A 321 -5.05 -16.13 -0.25
N VAL A 322 -5.19 -17.29 -0.89
CA VAL A 322 -4.10 -18.26 -0.97
C VAL A 322 -3.24 -17.87 -2.18
N PRO A 323 -1.92 -17.65 -2.01
CA PRO A 323 -1.03 -17.47 -3.14
C PRO A 323 -1.16 -18.65 -4.11
N THR A 324 -1.33 -18.37 -5.40
CA THR A 324 -1.56 -19.39 -6.43
C THR A 324 -0.35 -20.28 -6.67
N ASP A 325 0.84 -19.86 -6.24
CA ASP A 325 2.08 -20.62 -6.37
C ASP A 325 2.98 -20.44 -5.13
N PRO A 326 3.20 -21.48 -4.31
CA PRO A 326 4.13 -21.43 -3.18
C PRO A 326 5.62 -21.43 -3.60
N ALA A 327 5.94 -21.80 -4.85
CA ALA A 327 7.30 -21.74 -5.41
C ALA A 327 7.70 -20.33 -5.87
N VAL A 328 6.88 -19.33 -5.59
CA VAL A 328 6.87 -17.99 -6.18
C VAL A 328 8.12 -17.16 -5.89
N ASN A 329 8.95 -17.55 -4.92
CA ASN A 329 10.13 -16.76 -4.54
C ASN A 329 11.39 -17.63 -4.50
N GLU A 330 11.79 -18.12 -5.68
CA GLU A 330 13.01 -18.88 -5.82
C GLU A 330 14.26 -17.99 -5.86
N THR A 331 15.35 -18.50 -5.27
CA THR A 331 16.68 -17.98 -5.54
C THR A 331 17.03 -18.35 -6.97
N VAL A 332 17.10 -17.37 -7.85
CA VAL A 332 17.56 -17.57 -9.22
C VAL A 332 19.08 -17.46 -9.21
N ARG A 333 19.75 -18.57 -9.48
CA ARG A 333 21.21 -18.61 -9.63
C ARG A 333 21.68 -18.00 -10.92
#